data_f42508a7fc5aefccfcb13dd1709e79c3
#
_entry.id   f42508a7fc5aefccfcb13dd1709e79c3
#
_cell.length_a   1.000
_cell.length_b   1.000
_cell.length_c   1.000
_cell.angle_alpha   90.00
_cell.angle_beta   90.00
_cell.angle_gamma   90.00
#
_symmetry.space_group_name_H-M   'P 1'
#
loop_
_entity.id
_entity.type
_entity.pdbx_description
1 polymer ?
#
loop_
_entity_poly.entity_id
_entity_poly.type
_entity_poly.pdbx_seq_one_letter_code
_entity_poly.pdbx_strand_id
1 'polypeptide(L)'
;MQVSLITCTSNSEETLEDCCNSICAQTYGNLEHIIIDNNSNDNTLNILNKSKINNQRIFQQKSKGIYGALNEGMKMSNGKIIGILHSDDELIDKEIIEIISKKFLENNLDVLFSNIFYTKKNNINKITRKWTSNLNEGIQQNNDLIQRINNGWMPPHTSLFFKKNLLNEIGYYDESFKISSDYDFIIRLFKQNNLKIFFLNKFSVKMRSGGISNKSFSNIFKKMREDIIIMKKFKLNAFITILIKNLSKIKQFF
;
A
#
# COMPACT_ATOMS: atom_id res chain seq x y z
N MET A 1 -18.32 -7.84 0.09
CA MET A 1 -17.94 -6.95 1.25
C MET A 1 -17.57 -5.58 0.70
N GLN A 2 -17.89 -4.47 1.38
CA GLN A 2 -17.43 -3.16 0.89
C GLN A 2 -15.90 -3.02 1.04
N VAL A 3 -15.26 -2.54 -0.04
CA VAL A 3 -13.83 -2.23 -0.09
C VAL A 3 -13.67 -0.72 -0.11
N SER A 4 -12.78 -0.19 0.73
CA SER A 4 -12.36 1.21 0.70
C SER A 4 -10.96 1.30 0.11
N LEU A 5 -10.79 2.00 -0.99
CA LEU A 5 -9.49 2.43 -1.48
C LEU A 5 -9.19 3.84 -0.97
N ILE A 6 -8.02 4.03 -0.40
CA ILE A 6 -7.57 5.31 0.16
C ILE A 6 -6.46 5.87 -0.73
N THR A 7 -6.64 7.09 -1.20
CA THR A 7 -5.65 7.84 -2.00
C THR A 7 -5.36 9.17 -1.32
N CYS A 8 -4.08 9.45 -1.09
CA CYS A 8 -3.64 10.77 -0.61
C CYS A 8 -3.09 11.57 -1.79
N THR A 9 -3.49 12.82 -1.91
CA THR A 9 -3.08 13.73 -2.99
C THR A 9 -2.38 14.97 -2.46
N SER A 10 -1.39 15.45 -3.19
CA SER A 10 -0.71 16.73 -2.96
C SER A 10 -0.04 17.18 -4.24
N ASN A 11 -0.67 18.09 -4.98
CA ASN A 11 -0.21 18.55 -6.29
C ASN A 11 0.11 17.35 -7.22
N SER A 12 -0.92 16.56 -7.51
CA SER A 12 -0.81 15.26 -8.19
C SER A 12 -1.33 15.29 -9.64
N GLU A 13 -1.50 16.47 -10.25
CA GLU A 13 -2.13 16.65 -11.57
C GLU A 13 -1.49 15.82 -12.68
N GLU A 14 -0.17 15.55 -12.60
CA GLU A 14 0.56 14.81 -13.62
C GLU A 14 0.16 13.32 -13.72
N THR A 15 -0.36 12.73 -12.64
CA THR A 15 -0.51 11.25 -12.55
C THR A 15 -1.89 10.81 -12.07
N LEU A 16 -2.63 11.69 -11.41
CA LEU A 16 -3.88 11.35 -10.74
C LEU A 16 -4.98 10.86 -11.70
N GLU A 17 -4.98 11.33 -12.95
CA GLU A 17 -5.95 10.89 -13.95
C GLU A 17 -5.83 9.39 -14.23
N ASP A 18 -4.63 8.85 -14.37
CA ASP A 18 -4.40 7.41 -14.55
C ASP A 18 -4.90 6.61 -13.35
N CYS A 19 -4.62 7.09 -12.12
CA CYS A 19 -5.11 6.50 -10.89
C CYS A 19 -6.65 6.45 -10.88
N CYS A 20 -7.31 7.59 -11.09
CA CYS A 20 -8.77 7.68 -11.11
C CYS A 20 -9.40 6.81 -12.20
N ASN A 21 -8.84 6.79 -13.40
CA ASN A 21 -9.34 5.96 -14.51
C ASN A 21 -9.25 4.47 -14.17
N SER A 22 -8.18 4.02 -13.51
CA SER A 22 -8.02 2.63 -13.10
C SER A 22 -9.04 2.20 -12.04
N ILE A 23 -9.43 3.12 -11.15
CA ILE A 23 -10.48 2.88 -10.14
C ILE A 23 -11.87 2.91 -10.79
N CYS A 24 -12.13 3.89 -11.66
CA CYS A 24 -13.39 4.02 -12.38
C CYS A 24 -13.71 2.79 -13.25
N ALA A 25 -12.66 2.16 -13.80
CA ALA A 25 -12.78 0.97 -14.63
C ALA A 25 -13.11 -0.32 -13.85
N GLN A 26 -13.08 -0.30 -12.51
CA GLN A 26 -13.32 -1.51 -11.72
C GLN A 26 -14.75 -2.03 -11.87
N THR A 27 -14.89 -3.33 -12.09
CA THR A 27 -16.18 -4.02 -12.22
C THR A 27 -16.89 -4.19 -10.88
N TYR A 28 -16.17 -4.05 -9.77
CA TYR A 28 -16.69 -4.26 -8.43
C TYR A 28 -17.52 -3.07 -7.93
N GLY A 29 -18.84 -3.21 -7.94
CA GLY A 29 -19.76 -2.12 -7.59
C GLY A 29 -19.80 -1.71 -6.10
N ASN A 30 -19.27 -2.53 -5.18
CA ASN A 30 -19.26 -2.20 -3.74
C ASN A 30 -17.88 -1.66 -3.28
N LEU A 31 -17.38 -0.70 -4.06
CA LEU A 31 -16.12 0.01 -3.86
C LEU A 31 -16.41 1.46 -3.46
N GLU A 32 -15.74 1.97 -2.42
CA GLU A 32 -15.66 3.41 -2.15
C GLU A 32 -14.23 3.91 -2.34
N HIS A 33 -14.08 5.14 -2.80
CA HIS A 33 -12.81 5.80 -2.97
C HIS A 33 -12.71 7.00 -2.02
N ILE A 34 -11.84 6.91 -1.04
CA ILE A 34 -11.58 7.96 -0.05
C ILE A 34 -10.32 8.73 -0.46
N ILE A 35 -10.46 10.03 -0.64
CA ILE A 35 -9.37 10.91 -1.01
C ILE A 35 -9.09 11.88 0.12
N ILE A 36 -7.82 11.99 0.49
CA ILE A 36 -7.35 13.00 1.46
C ILE A 36 -6.39 13.93 0.71
N ASP A 37 -6.85 15.15 0.44
CA ASP A 37 -6.08 16.13 -0.32
C ASP A 37 -5.35 17.11 0.61
N ASN A 38 -4.05 17.26 0.40
CA ASN A 38 -3.19 18.17 1.16
C ASN A 38 -3.15 19.57 0.52
N ASN A 39 -4.32 20.22 0.43
CA ASN A 39 -4.45 21.58 -0.10
C ASN A 39 -3.74 21.77 -1.46
N SER A 40 -4.02 20.92 -2.42
CA SER A 40 -3.47 21.03 -3.76
C SER A 40 -3.87 22.36 -4.40
N ASN A 41 -2.91 23.01 -5.04
CA ASN A 41 -3.09 24.31 -5.73
C ASN A 41 -2.89 24.21 -7.25
N ASP A 42 -2.68 23.00 -7.77
CA ASP A 42 -2.64 22.65 -9.19
C ASP A 42 -4.01 22.13 -9.67
N ASN A 43 -4.05 21.42 -10.78
CA ASN A 43 -5.29 20.90 -11.35
C ASN A 43 -5.85 19.63 -10.64
N THR A 44 -5.24 19.17 -9.54
CA THR A 44 -5.61 17.96 -8.80
C THR A 44 -7.10 17.91 -8.46
N LEU A 45 -7.65 18.95 -7.83
CA LEU A 45 -9.06 18.98 -7.41
C LEU A 45 -10.03 18.97 -8.60
N ASN A 46 -9.66 19.59 -9.71
CA ASN A 46 -10.47 19.56 -10.94
C ASN A 46 -10.52 18.16 -11.55
N ILE A 47 -9.41 17.41 -11.53
CA ILE A 47 -9.35 16.01 -11.98
C ILE A 47 -10.27 15.15 -11.10
N LEU A 48 -10.19 15.29 -9.78
CA LEU A 48 -11.04 14.55 -8.84
C LEU A 48 -12.52 14.84 -9.05
N ASN A 49 -12.91 16.11 -9.25
CA ASN A 49 -14.30 16.49 -9.46
C ASN A 49 -14.87 16.02 -10.81
N LYS A 50 -14.01 15.82 -11.80
CA LYS A 50 -14.38 15.27 -13.12
C LYS A 50 -14.39 13.75 -13.15
N SER A 51 -13.77 13.08 -12.18
CA SER A 51 -13.73 11.63 -12.12
C SER A 51 -15.16 11.08 -11.93
N LYS A 52 -15.47 9.99 -12.65
CA LYS A 52 -16.80 9.33 -12.62
C LYS A 52 -16.81 8.14 -11.66
N ILE A 53 -16.03 8.20 -10.57
CA ILE A 53 -15.94 7.11 -9.61
C ILE A 53 -17.19 7.14 -8.72
N ASN A 54 -17.94 6.06 -8.70
CA ASN A 54 -19.05 5.91 -7.78
C ASN A 54 -18.53 5.85 -6.33
N ASN A 55 -19.30 6.44 -5.38
CA ASN A 55 -18.91 6.51 -3.96
C ASN A 55 -17.53 7.14 -3.72
N GLN A 56 -17.15 8.15 -4.51
CA GLN A 56 -15.97 8.95 -4.23
C GLN A 56 -16.27 9.98 -3.16
N ARG A 57 -15.37 10.12 -2.18
CA ARG A 57 -15.46 11.10 -1.10
C ARG A 57 -14.13 11.80 -0.94
N ILE A 58 -14.13 13.12 -1.03
CA ILE A 58 -12.93 13.96 -0.98
C ILE A 58 -12.93 14.74 0.34
N PHE A 59 -11.83 14.67 1.06
CA PHE A 59 -11.61 15.39 2.31
C PHE A 59 -10.32 16.19 2.25
N GLN A 60 -10.34 17.36 2.87
CA GLN A 60 -9.14 18.16 3.07
C GLN A 60 -8.31 17.56 4.22
N GLN A 61 -7.02 17.38 4.01
CA GLN A 61 -6.10 16.87 5.02
C GLN A 61 -5.99 17.87 6.19
N LYS A 62 -6.08 17.35 7.42
CA LYS A 62 -5.93 18.12 8.67
C LYS A 62 -4.62 17.78 9.39
N SER A 63 -4.16 16.55 9.26
CA SER A 63 -2.89 16.05 9.83
C SER A 63 -1.68 16.48 9.00
N LYS A 64 -0.47 16.10 9.44
CA LYS A 64 0.77 16.39 8.71
C LYS A 64 1.35 15.14 8.08
N GLY A 65 1.75 15.25 6.82
CA GLY A 65 2.47 14.20 6.09
C GLY A 65 1.57 13.07 5.60
N ILE A 66 2.18 12.16 4.82
CA ILE A 66 1.45 11.10 4.13
C ILE A 66 0.76 10.12 5.08
N TYR A 67 1.42 9.75 6.18
CA TYR A 67 0.87 8.78 7.13
C TYR A 67 -0.28 9.34 7.95
N GLY A 68 -0.25 10.65 8.28
CA GLY A 68 -1.40 11.33 8.85
C GLY A 68 -2.60 11.34 7.90
N ALA A 69 -2.37 11.64 6.62
CA ALA A 69 -3.42 11.58 5.59
C ALA A 69 -4.00 10.16 5.44
N LEU A 70 -3.15 9.13 5.39
CA LEU A 70 -3.60 7.74 5.35
C LEU A 70 -4.44 7.36 6.58
N ASN A 71 -4.02 7.82 7.77
CA ASN A 71 -4.77 7.61 9.00
C ASN A 71 -6.17 8.27 8.96
N GLU A 72 -6.26 9.50 8.45
CA GLU A 72 -7.54 10.17 8.22
C GLU A 72 -8.41 9.37 7.25
N GLY A 73 -7.85 8.93 6.13
CA GLY A 73 -8.56 8.10 5.15
C GLY A 73 -9.10 6.80 5.75
N MET A 74 -8.30 6.09 6.56
CA MET A 74 -8.75 4.89 7.26
C MET A 74 -9.89 5.16 8.24
N LYS A 75 -9.84 6.29 8.96
CA LYS A 75 -10.92 6.70 9.89
C LYS A 75 -12.21 7.01 9.13
N MET A 76 -12.11 7.71 7.98
CA MET A 76 -13.25 8.12 7.15
C MET A 76 -13.84 6.97 6.30
N SER A 77 -13.12 5.85 6.13
CA SER A 77 -13.58 4.71 5.34
C SER A 77 -14.78 4.00 5.99
N ASN A 78 -15.70 3.49 5.19
CA ASN A 78 -16.86 2.68 5.63
C ASN A 78 -16.69 1.20 5.29
N GLY A 79 -15.76 0.87 4.39
CA GLY A 79 -15.53 -0.49 3.95
C GLY A 79 -14.99 -1.40 5.04
N LYS A 80 -15.38 -2.67 4.96
CA LYS A 80 -14.85 -3.72 5.82
C LYS A 80 -13.42 -4.12 5.46
N ILE A 81 -13.02 -3.87 4.21
CA ILE A 81 -11.67 -4.11 3.67
C ILE A 81 -11.07 -2.77 3.30
N ILE A 82 -9.82 -2.54 3.69
CA ILE A 82 -9.04 -1.36 3.35
C ILE A 82 -7.92 -1.75 2.40
N GLY A 83 -7.74 -0.97 1.35
CA GLY A 83 -6.59 -0.95 0.46
C GLY A 83 -6.08 0.48 0.29
N ILE A 84 -4.80 0.62 -0.09
CA ILE A 84 -4.17 1.91 -0.38
C ILE A 84 -3.72 1.91 -1.83
N LEU A 85 -4.06 2.98 -2.55
CA LEU A 85 -3.56 3.25 -3.89
C LEU A 85 -3.04 4.68 -3.93
N HIS A 86 -1.75 4.88 -4.19
CA HIS A 86 -1.20 6.22 -4.27
C HIS A 86 -1.65 6.95 -5.54
N SER A 87 -1.64 8.29 -5.49
CA SER A 87 -2.10 9.14 -6.60
C SER A 87 -1.27 9.03 -7.88
N ASP A 88 -0.11 8.39 -7.79
CA ASP A 88 0.77 8.11 -8.92
C ASP A 88 0.77 6.63 -9.33
N ASP A 89 -0.09 5.79 -8.72
CA ASP A 89 -0.20 4.35 -8.99
C ASP A 89 -1.49 4.04 -9.77
N GLU A 90 -1.54 2.84 -10.37
CA GLU A 90 -2.67 2.36 -11.18
C GLU A 90 -3.00 0.91 -10.83
N LEU A 91 -4.28 0.58 -10.67
CA LEU A 91 -4.76 -0.81 -10.64
C LEU A 91 -4.55 -1.44 -12.01
N ILE A 92 -4.03 -2.68 -12.04
CA ILE A 92 -3.56 -3.27 -13.30
C ILE A 92 -4.69 -3.80 -14.18
N ASP A 93 -5.81 -4.18 -13.56
CA ASP A 93 -6.90 -4.95 -14.15
C ASP A 93 -8.23 -4.44 -13.59
N LYS A 94 -9.25 -4.36 -14.44
CA LYS A 94 -10.59 -3.91 -14.06
C LYS A 94 -11.32 -4.86 -13.09
N GLU A 95 -10.87 -6.09 -12.94
CA GLU A 95 -11.48 -7.12 -12.09
C GLU A 95 -10.69 -7.33 -10.78
N ILE A 96 -9.58 -6.61 -10.56
CA ILE A 96 -8.68 -6.92 -9.44
C ILE A 96 -9.35 -6.73 -8.08
N ILE A 97 -10.19 -5.71 -7.90
CA ILE A 97 -10.90 -5.48 -6.63
C ILE A 97 -11.99 -6.55 -6.41
N GLU A 98 -12.65 -6.99 -7.47
CA GLU A 98 -13.62 -8.08 -7.40
C GLU A 98 -12.95 -9.39 -6.98
N ILE A 99 -11.82 -9.74 -7.60
CA ILE A 99 -11.01 -10.92 -7.25
C ILE A 99 -10.58 -10.87 -5.78
N ILE A 100 -10.06 -9.73 -5.32
CA ILE A 100 -9.65 -9.54 -3.94
C ILE A 100 -10.84 -9.73 -2.99
N SER A 101 -11.97 -9.03 -3.24
CA SER A 101 -13.18 -9.14 -2.40
C SER A 101 -13.72 -10.57 -2.34
N LYS A 102 -13.72 -11.28 -3.49
CA LYS A 102 -14.13 -12.68 -3.59
C LYS A 102 -13.24 -13.58 -2.72
N LYS A 103 -11.91 -13.40 -2.79
CA LYS A 103 -10.95 -14.16 -1.95
C LYS A 103 -11.18 -13.94 -0.47
N PHE A 104 -11.46 -12.68 -0.04
CA PHE A 104 -11.80 -12.37 1.35
C PHE A 104 -13.04 -13.13 1.83
N LEU A 105 -14.09 -13.21 1.00
CA LEU A 105 -15.33 -13.91 1.34
C LEU A 105 -15.14 -15.42 1.38
N GLU A 106 -14.57 -16.01 0.33
CA GLU A 106 -14.42 -17.45 0.18
C GLU A 106 -13.56 -18.08 1.28
N ASN A 107 -12.51 -17.38 1.69
CA ASN A 107 -11.53 -17.92 2.64
C ASN A 107 -11.65 -17.29 4.04
N ASN A 108 -12.61 -16.38 4.25
CA ASN A 108 -12.75 -15.59 5.49
C ASN A 108 -11.42 -14.94 5.91
N LEU A 109 -10.75 -14.26 4.96
CA LEU A 109 -9.42 -13.70 5.15
C LEU A 109 -9.44 -12.49 6.09
N ASP A 110 -8.31 -12.26 6.75
CA ASP A 110 -8.02 -11.05 7.52
C ASP A 110 -7.11 -10.12 6.72
N VAL A 111 -6.16 -10.68 5.95
CA VAL A 111 -5.19 -9.96 5.12
C VAL A 111 -5.02 -10.66 3.78
N LEU A 112 -4.88 -9.87 2.72
CA LEU A 112 -4.47 -10.33 1.39
C LEU A 112 -3.39 -9.39 0.86
N PHE A 113 -2.38 -9.95 0.21
CA PHE A 113 -1.38 -9.19 -0.53
C PHE A 113 -1.04 -9.87 -1.85
N SER A 114 -0.46 -9.12 -2.76
CA SER A 114 -0.13 -9.59 -4.11
C SER A 114 1.21 -9.03 -4.59
N ASN A 115 1.56 -9.31 -5.83
CA ASN A 115 2.73 -8.73 -6.49
C ASN A 115 2.41 -7.36 -7.11
N ILE A 116 3.45 -6.56 -7.40
CA ILE A 116 3.31 -5.28 -8.11
C ILE A 116 4.37 -5.14 -9.21
N PHE A 117 4.06 -4.32 -10.21
CA PHE A 117 5.06 -3.82 -11.15
C PHE A 117 5.55 -2.44 -10.72
N TYR A 118 6.86 -2.21 -10.86
CA TYR A 118 7.40 -0.86 -10.92
C TYR A 118 7.45 -0.40 -12.38
N THR A 119 7.06 0.85 -12.59
CA THR A 119 7.05 1.45 -13.93
C THR A 119 7.92 2.70 -13.98
N LYS A 120 8.19 3.22 -15.18
CA LYS A 120 8.86 4.52 -15.31
C LYS A 120 7.97 5.64 -14.80
N LYS A 121 8.58 6.67 -14.19
CA LYS A 121 7.87 7.84 -13.68
C LYS A 121 6.95 8.47 -14.74
N ASN A 122 7.46 8.67 -15.94
CA ASN A 122 6.76 9.36 -17.03
C ASN A 122 6.01 8.42 -17.99
N ASN A 123 5.97 7.11 -17.70
CA ASN A 123 5.28 6.13 -18.54
C ASN A 123 4.88 4.90 -17.72
N ILE A 124 3.61 4.88 -17.27
CA ILE A 124 3.03 3.79 -16.45
C ILE A 124 3.00 2.45 -17.19
N ASN A 125 3.05 2.44 -18.51
CA ASN A 125 3.06 1.20 -19.29
C ASN A 125 4.47 0.60 -19.48
N LYS A 126 5.53 1.34 -19.13
CA LYS A 126 6.91 0.84 -19.22
C LYS A 126 7.34 0.24 -17.90
N ILE A 127 7.20 -1.09 -17.77
CA ILE A 127 7.67 -1.86 -16.61
C ILE A 127 9.19 -1.78 -16.53
N THR A 128 9.70 -1.48 -15.33
CA THR A 128 11.13 -1.40 -15.04
C THR A 128 11.59 -2.51 -14.11
N ARG A 129 10.70 -3.00 -13.24
CA ARG A 129 11.00 -4.00 -12.21
C ARG A 129 9.74 -4.71 -11.76
N LYS A 130 9.88 -5.96 -11.33
CA LYS A 130 8.82 -6.75 -10.68
C LYS A 130 9.11 -6.88 -9.19
N TRP A 131 8.13 -6.64 -8.35
CA TRP A 131 8.22 -7.00 -6.94
C TRP A 131 7.34 -8.22 -6.70
N THR A 132 7.97 -9.38 -6.63
CA THR A 132 7.32 -10.66 -6.38
C THR A 132 7.60 -11.12 -4.96
N SER A 133 6.59 -11.72 -4.33
CA SER A 133 6.72 -12.25 -2.96
C SER A 133 7.39 -13.61 -2.91
N ASN A 134 7.55 -14.29 -4.07
CA ASN A 134 8.13 -15.64 -4.19
C ASN A 134 7.48 -16.64 -3.21
N LEU A 135 6.16 -16.67 -3.23
CA LEU A 135 5.30 -17.57 -2.47
C LEU A 135 4.38 -18.32 -3.43
N ASN A 136 3.85 -19.45 -2.99
CA ASN A 136 2.75 -20.11 -3.67
C ASN A 136 1.43 -19.40 -3.35
N GLU A 137 0.53 -19.30 -4.34
CA GLU A 137 -0.81 -18.76 -4.11
C GLU A 137 -1.55 -19.57 -3.06
N GLY A 138 -2.24 -18.88 -2.16
CA GLY A 138 -3.05 -19.52 -1.13
C GLY A 138 -2.86 -18.91 0.26
N ILE A 139 -3.47 -19.57 1.24
CA ILE A 139 -3.33 -19.20 2.65
C ILE A 139 -1.90 -19.48 3.10
N GLN A 140 -1.28 -18.49 3.71
CA GLN A 140 0.09 -18.53 4.19
C GLN A 140 0.11 -18.86 5.69
N GLN A 141 1.09 -19.63 6.11
CA GLN A 141 1.34 -19.86 7.53
C GLN A 141 1.89 -18.58 8.18
N ASN A 142 1.25 -18.12 9.22
CA ASN A 142 1.60 -16.85 9.86
C ASN A 142 3.04 -16.85 10.41
N ASN A 143 3.47 -17.95 11.00
CA ASN A 143 4.83 -18.11 11.53
C ASN A 143 5.90 -17.98 10.43
N ASP A 144 5.65 -18.55 9.24
CA ASP A 144 6.59 -18.47 8.12
C ASP A 144 6.73 -17.02 7.62
N LEU A 145 5.62 -16.28 7.56
CA LEU A 145 5.63 -14.87 7.18
C LEU A 145 6.34 -14.01 8.23
N ILE A 146 6.11 -14.26 9.53
CA ILE A 146 6.81 -13.59 10.62
C ILE A 146 8.33 -13.84 10.51
N GLN A 147 8.73 -15.08 10.24
CA GLN A 147 10.15 -15.41 10.06
C GLN A 147 10.76 -14.68 8.86
N ARG A 148 10.03 -14.58 7.73
CA ARG A 148 10.45 -13.80 6.56
C ARG A 148 10.59 -12.32 6.88
N ILE A 149 9.64 -11.75 7.63
CA ILE A 149 9.68 -10.33 8.08
C ILE A 149 10.88 -10.10 8.99
N ASN A 150 11.16 -11.01 9.92
CA ASN A 150 12.33 -10.95 10.79
C ASN A 150 13.64 -10.95 10.00
N ASN A 151 13.63 -11.54 8.80
CA ASN A 151 14.74 -11.54 7.84
C ASN A 151 14.66 -10.41 6.80
N GLY A 152 13.82 -9.38 7.01
CA GLY A 152 13.77 -8.18 6.18
C GLY A 152 12.88 -8.25 4.94
N TRP A 153 12.13 -9.35 4.74
CA TRP A 153 11.11 -9.40 3.72
C TRP A 153 9.87 -8.59 4.17
N MET A 154 9.18 -8.00 3.22
CA MET A 154 7.84 -7.43 3.42
C MET A 154 7.04 -7.49 2.11
N PRO A 155 5.71 -7.61 2.17
CA PRO A 155 4.87 -7.49 0.99
C PRO A 155 4.90 -6.04 0.48
N PRO A 156 4.59 -5.82 -0.81
CA PRO A 156 4.38 -4.47 -1.32
C PRO A 156 3.21 -3.79 -0.61
N HIS A 157 3.44 -2.61 -0.07
CA HIS A 157 2.46 -1.87 0.72
C HIS A 157 1.17 -1.55 -0.06
N THR A 158 1.29 -1.15 -1.33
CA THR A 158 0.16 -0.79 -2.21
C THR A 158 -0.66 -1.99 -2.70
N SER A 159 -0.17 -3.21 -2.50
CA SER A 159 -0.90 -4.44 -2.81
C SER A 159 -1.53 -5.10 -1.59
N LEU A 160 -1.43 -4.45 -0.42
CA LEU A 160 -1.91 -4.98 0.85
C LEU A 160 -3.36 -4.55 1.08
N PHE A 161 -4.22 -5.53 1.27
CA PHE A 161 -5.61 -5.35 1.67
C PHE A 161 -5.84 -6.05 3.01
N PHE A 162 -6.59 -5.42 3.91
CA PHE A 162 -6.82 -5.97 5.25
C PHE A 162 -8.20 -5.59 5.79
N LYS A 163 -8.74 -6.40 6.72
CA LYS A 163 -9.98 -6.07 7.42
C LYS A 163 -9.78 -4.83 8.29
N LYS A 164 -10.70 -3.87 8.17
CA LYS A 164 -10.65 -2.60 8.93
C LYS A 164 -10.61 -2.80 10.45
N ASN A 165 -11.31 -3.81 10.97
CA ASN A 165 -11.36 -4.07 12.41
C ASN A 165 -10.00 -4.41 13.03
N LEU A 166 -9.01 -4.87 12.23
CA LEU A 166 -7.65 -5.09 12.72
C LEU A 166 -6.99 -3.80 13.24
N LEU A 167 -7.43 -2.63 12.78
CA LEU A 167 -6.95 -1.35 13.30
C LEU A 167 -7.21 -1.15 14.80
N ASN A 168 -8.21 -1.83 15.37
CA ASN A 168 -8.49 -1.76 16.81
C ASN A 168 -7.37 -2.43 17.63
N GLU A 169 -6.68 -3.41 17.05
CA GLU A 169 -5.62 -4.19 17.70
C GLU A 169 -4.24 -3.62 17.38
N ILE A 170 -3.99 -3.33 16.10
CA ILE A 170 -2.66 -2.89 15.66
C ILE A 170 -2.48 -1.37 15.69
N GLY A 171 -3.57 -0.59 15.78
CA GLY A 171 -3.56 0.86 15.63
C GLY A 171 -3.32 1.31 14.19
N TYR A 172 -3.14 2.61 14.02
CA TYR A 172 -2.90 3.29 12.75
C TYR A 172 -1.41 3.41 12.44
N TYR A 173 -1.04 4.07 11.33
CA TYR A 173 0.36 4.41 11.06
C TYR A 173 0.95 5.29 12.16
N ASP A 174 2.18 5.02 12.55
CA ASP A 174 2.92 5.85 13.50
C ASP A 174 3.45 7.10 12.79
N GLU A 175 2.85 8.26 13.08
CA GLU A 175 3.16 9.53 12.41
C GLU A 175 4.51 10.11 12.83
N SER A 176 5.19 9.53 13.82
CA SER A 176 6.55 9.90 14.19
C SER A 176 7.57 9.52 13.10
N PHE A 177 7.31 8.44 12.36
CA PHE A 177 8.06 8.06 11.18
C PHE A 177 7.56 8.84 9.95
N LYS A 178 8.50 9.37 9.15
CA LYS A 178 8.15 10.17 7.96
C LYS A 178 8.23 9.40 6.65
N ILE A 179 8.98 8.27 6.64
CA ILE A 179 9.26 7.50 5.42
C ILE A 179 8.98 6.00 5.60
N SER A 180 9.12 5.44 6.81
CA SER A 180 9.08 3.99 7.05
C SER A 180 7.91 3.53 7.94
N SER A 181 6.88 4.37 8.15
CA SER A 181 5.73 3.95 8.96
C SER A 181 4.94 2.80 8.34
N ASP A 182 4.98 2.63 7.01
CA ASP A 182 4.47 1.46 6.31
C ASP A 182 5.17 0.17 6.77
N TYR A 183 6.49 0.21 6.99
CA TYR A 183 7.25 -0.92 7.51
C TYR A 183 6.86 -1.26 8.94
N ASP A 184 6.72 -0.25 9.83
CA ASP A 184 6.22 -0.43 11.20
C ASP A 184 4.81 -1.04 11.21
N PHE A 185 3.90 -0.51 10.38
CA PHE A 185 2.52 -0.97 10.28
C PHE A 185 2.44 -2.43 9.82
N ILE A 186 3.17 -2.79 8.77
CA ILE A 186 3.21 -4.17 8.24
C ILE A 186 3.74 -5.14 9.30
N ILE A 187 4.79 -4.78 10.04
CA ILE A 187 5.31 -5.63 11.13
C ILE A 187 4.24 -5.83 12.21
N ARG A 188 3.57 -4.76 12.66
CA ARG A 188 2.49 -4.88 13.66
C ARG A 188 1.35 -5.75 13.16
N LEU A 189 0.96 -5.58 11.90
CA LEU A 189 -0.11 -6.37 11.29
C LEU A 189 0.25 -7.86 11.25
N PHE A 190 1.40 -8.21 10.69
CA PHE A 190 1.78 -9.60 10.50
C PHE A 190 2.20 -10.32 11.79
N LYS A 191 2.52 -9.57 12.85
CA LYS A 191 2.79 -10.14 14.20
C LYS A 191 1.52 -10.43 15.00
N GLN A 192 0.33 -10.11 14.49
CA GLN A 192 -0.90 -10.57 15.11
C GLN A 192 -1.04 -12.09 15.00
N ASN A 193 -1.49 -12.73 16.08
CA ASN A 193 -1.70 -14.17 16.10
C ASN A 193 -2.97 -14.56 15.32
N ASN A 194 -2.95 -15.75 14.74
CA ASN A 194 -4.14 -16.40 14.13
C ASN A 194 -4.75 -15.67 12.94
N LEU A 195 -4.01 -14.81 12.25
CA LEU A 195 -4.50 -14.17 11.02
C LEU A 195 -4.60 -15.18 9.88
N LYS A 196 -5.70 -15.09 9.13
CA LYS A 196 -5.84 -15.76 7.84
C LYS A 196 -5.30 -14.85 6.74
N ILE A 197 -4.06 -15.09 6.34
CA ILE A 197 -3.33 -14.28 5.36
C ILE A 197 -3.28 -15.03 4.04
N PHE A 198 -3.68 -14.40 2.95
CA PHE A 198 -3.65 -14.97 1.62
C PHE A 198 -2.65 -14.23 0.71
N PHE A 199 -1.83 -14.98 0.02
CA PHE A 199 -1.04 -14.47 -1.08
C PHE A 199 -1.75 -14.75 -2.41
N LEU A 200 -2.06 -13.69 -3.14
CA LEU A 200 -2.61 -13.73 -4.49
C LEU A 200 -1.47 -13.62 -5.49
N ASN A 201 -1.18 -14.68 -6.22
CA ASN A 201 -0.09 -14.70 -7.21
C ASN A 201 -0.50 -13.99 -8.52
N LYS A 202 -0.96 -12.74 -8.36
CA LYS A 202 -1.24 -11.81 -9.47
C LYS A 202 -0.49 -10.50 -9.22
N PHE A 203 -0.27 -9.74 -10.27
CA PHE A 203 0.14 -8.34 -10.14
C PHE A 203 -1.14 -7.52 -10.01
N SER A 204 -1.26 -6.70 -8.97
CA SER A 204 -2.47 -5.90 -8.73
C SER A 204 -2.29 -4.42 -9.02
N VAL A 205 -1.05 -3.92 -8.90
CA VAL A 205 -0.74 -2.49 -9.00
C VAL A 205 0.48 -2.27 -9.89
N LYS A 206 0.42 -1.24 -10.72
CA LYS A 206 1.57 -0.60 -11.34
C LYS A 206 1.98 0.60 -10.49
N MET A 207 3.15 0.54 -9.89
CA MET A 207 3.71 1.58 -9.04
C MET A 207 4.76 2.38 -9.79
N ARG A 208 4.59 3.71 -9.87
CA ARG A 208 5.59 4.58 -10.52
C ARG A 208 6.86 4.66 -9.68
N SER A 209 8.02 4.58 -10.34
CA SER A 209 9.31 4.79 -9.69
C SER A 209 9.54 6.27 -9.41
N GLY A 210 10.23 6.59 -8.30
CA GLY A 210 10.56 7.98 -7.93
C GLY A 210 9.79 8.51 -6.72
N GLY A 211 9.12 7.65 -5.95
CA GLY A 211 8.44 8.03 -4.71
C GLY A 211 9.35 8.72 -3.68
N ILE A 212 8.74 9.34 -2.67
CA ILE A 212 9.38 10.20 -1.66
C ILE A 212 10.63 9.58 -1.01
N SER A 213 10.62 8.27 -0.77
CA SER A 213 11.71 7.53 -0.13
C SER A 213 13.03 7.53 -0.92
N ASN A 214 12.98 7.74 -2.23
CA ASN A 214 14.15 7.69 -3.13
C ASN A 214 14.48 9.05 -3.77
N LYS A 215 13.77 10.13 -3.42
CA LYS A 215 13.94 11.44 -4.06
C LYS A 215 15.28 12.13 -3.78
N SER A 216 15.94 11.83 -2.65
CA SER A 216 17.20 12.49 -2.26
C SER A 216 18.05 11.57 -1.38
N PHE A 217 19.36 11.83 -1.34
CA PHE A 217 20.28 11.15 -0.40
C PHE A 217 19.84 11.34 1.06
N SER A 218 19.35 12.53 1.41
CA SER A 218 18.81 12.82 2.74
C SER A 218 17.65 11.89 3.11
N ASN A 219 16.71 11.64 2.16
CA ASN A 219 15.59 10.74 2.39
C ASN A 219 16.04 9.27 2.53
N ILE A 220 17.07 8.87 1.80
CA ILE A 220 17.65 7.52 1.92
C ILE A 220 18.24 7.32 3.32
N PHE A 221 19.05 8.29 3.82
CA PHE A 221 19.60 8.23 5.17
C PHE A 221 18.51 8.23 6.24
N LYS A 222 17.50 9.10 6.08
CA LYS A 222 16.38 9.17 7.01
C LYS A 222 15.61 7.85 7.05
N LYS A 223 15.32 7.26 5.88
CA LYS A 223 14.73 5.94 5.77
C LYS A 223 15.54 4.87 6.49
N MET A 224 16.85 4.83 6.27
CA MET A 224 17.73 3.85 6.94
C MET A 224 17.69 4.00 8.46
N ARG A 225 17.71 5.25 8.96
CA ARG A 225 17.60 5.52 10.40
C ARG A 225 16.26 5.06 10.97
N GLU A 226 15.16 5.38 10.29
CA GLU A 226 13.82 4.94 10.71
C GLU A 226 13.70 3.41 10.66
N ASP A 227 14.18 2.76 9.61
CA ASP A 227 14.20 1.29 9.49
C ASP A 227 14.97 0.65 10.67
N ILE A 228 16.12 1.20 11.07
CA ILE A 228 16.90 0.70 12.21
C ILE A 228 16.13 0.87 13.54
N ILE A 229 15.47 2.01 13.75
CA ILE A 229 14.64 2.26 14.95
C ILE A 229 13.51 1.22 15.01
N ILE A 230 12.82 1.00 13.90
CA ILE A 230 11.73 0.01 13.79
C ILE A 230 12.26 -1.40 14.06
N MET A 231 13.38 -1.78 13.47
CA MET A 231 14.00 -3.09 13.70
C MET A 231 14.34 -3.31 15.19
N LYS A 232 14.89 -2.29 15.85
CA LYS A 232 15.17 -2.35 17.30
C LYS A 232 13.88 -2.47 18.12
N LYS A 233 12.84 -1.69 17.79
CA LYS A 233 11.51 -1.74 18.43
C LYS A 233 10.94 -3.16 18.44
N PHE A 234 11.10 -3.88 17.33
CA PHE A 234 10.58 -5.24 17.16
C PHE A 234 11.58 -6.35 17.43
N LYS A 235 12.77 -6.03 17.96
CA LYS A 235 13.86 -6.97 18.27
C LYS A 235 14.30 -7.78 17.04
N LEU A 236 14.29 -7.17 15.85
CA LEU A 236 14.80 -7.78 14.63
C LEU A 236 16.32 -7.66 14.57
N ASN A 237 16.98 -8.63 13.94
CA ASN A 237 18.43 -8.54 13.70
C ASN A 237 18.68 -7.49 12.58
N ALA A 238 18.99 -6.25 12.99
CA ALA A 238 19.14 -5.11 12.07
C ALA A 238 20.22 -5.36 11.00
N PHE A 239 21.33 -6.00 11.34
CA PHE A 239 22.41 -6.26 10.39
C PHE A 239 22.00 -7.24 9.29
N ILE A 240 21.45 -8.39 9.66
CA ILE A 240 20.97 -9.40 8.73
C ILE A 240 19.80 -8.85 7.88
N THR A 241 18.87 -8.15 8.51
CA THR A 241 17.70 -7.57 7.87
C THR A 241 18.09 -6.54 6.79
N ILE A 242 19.04 -5.63 7.08
CA ILE A 242 19.53 -4.63 6.12
C ILE A 242 20.24 -5.31 4.95
N LEU A 243 21.09 -6.31 5.24
CA LEU A 243 21.82 -7.04 4.20
C LEU A 243 20.86 -7.74 3.24
N ILE A 244 19.89 -8.50 3.77
CA ILE A 244 18.89 -9.22 2.96
C ILE A 244 17.99 -8.24 2.19
N LYS A 245 17.53 -7.14 2.84
CA LYS A 245 16.70 -6.11 2.21
C LYS A 245 17.38 -5.44 1.02
N ASN A 246 18.70 -5.26 1.08
CA ASN A 246 19.48 -4.71 -0.02
C ASN A 246 19.74 -5.75 -1.13
N LEU A 247 20.07 -6.99 -0.77
CA LEU A 247 20.26 -8.08 -1.73
C LEU A 247 18.97 -8.45 -2.47
N SER A 248 17.83 -8.44 -1.78
CA SER A 248 16.53 -8.73 -2.40
C SER A 248 16.12 -7.70 -3.46
N LYS A 249 16.55 -6.43 -3.31
CA LYS A 249 16.32 -5.40 -4.32
C LYS A 249 17.07 -5.68 -5.62
N ILE A 250 18.25 -6.26 -5.55
CA ILE A 250 19.05 -6.63 -6.75
C ILE A 250 18.31 -7.69 -7.56
N LYS A 251 17.74 -8.71 -6.90
CA LYS A 251 16.96 -9.78 -7.55
C LYS A 251 15.68 -9.29 -8.24
N GLN A 252 15.19 -8.09 -7.93
CA GLN A 252 13.99 -7.52 -8.55
C GLN A 252 14.27 -6.89 -9.92
N PHE A 253 15.55 -6.74 -10.29
CA PHE A 253 15.97 -6.20 -11.61
C PHE A 253 16.19 -7.30 -12.65
N PHE A 254 16.24 -8.56 -12.26
CA PHE A 254 16.34 -9.74 -13.09
C PHE A 254 15.07 -10.59 -12.98
#